data_8cb3a6debba8fa840d96c8c1aadf94e3
#
_entry.id   8cb3a6debba8fa840d96c8c1aadf94e3
#
_cell.length_a   1.000
_cell.length_b   1.000
_cell.length_c   1.000
_cell.angle_alpha   90.00
_cell.angle_beta   90.00
_cell.angle_gamma   90.00
#
_symmetry.space_group_name_H-M   'P 1'
#
loop_
_entity.id
_entity.type
_entity.pdbx_description
1 polymer ?
#
loop_
_entity_poly.entity_id
_entity_poly.type
_entity_poly.pdbx_seq_one_letter_code
_entity_poly.pdbx_strand_id
1 'polypeptide(L)'
;PLESPNHGSRSILTNPADPIASPLGWHDTNGQEGPEFTITRGNNVHAFYDPEADEVPPTNEVDGGADLVFDFDYFSDQEQTAQINNTVTQLFYMNNMMHDIAYNFGFTEEAGNFQANNYGNGGQQGDYVVAFSQYGDGQAGTVNNATFATPGDGGSGQMRMFLWNSGSGIFQ
;
A
#
# COMPACT_ATOMS: atom_id res chain seq x y z
N PRO A 1 -2.68 21.81 5.80
CA PRO A 1 -2.56 21.50 4.39
C PRO A 1 -3.54 22.39 3.64
N LEU A 2 -3.05 22.98 2.56
CA LEU A 2 -3.92 23.69 1.64
C LEU A 2 -4.67 22.61 0.88
N GLU A 3 -5.88 22.29 1.30
CA GLU A 3 -6.78 21.52 0.48
C GLU A 3 -6.92 22.24 -0.86
N SER A 4 -6.68 21.53 -1.94
CA SER A 4 -6.90 22.12 -3.25
C SER A 4 -8.37 22.54 -3.34
N PRO A 5 -8.69 23.77 -3.69
CA PRO A 5 -10.07 24.22 -3.84
C PRO A 5 -10.84 23.47 -4.93
N ASN A 6 -10.17 22.59 -5.67
CA ASN A 6 -10.72 21.76 -6.74
C ASN A 6 -10.84 20.29 -6.33
N HIS A 7 -10.73 19.94 -5.06
CA HIS A 7 -11.10 18.60 -4.61
C HIS A 7 -12.57 18.37 -4.90
N GLY A 8 -12.83 17.37 -5.74
CA GLY A 8 -14.18 16.87 -5.94
C GLY A 8 -14.73 16.24 -4.65
N SER A 9 -16.00 15.91 -4.66
CA SER A 9 -16.57 15.08 -3.60
C SER A 9 -15.89 13.71 -3.59
N ARG A 10 -15.74 13.11 -2.39
CA ARG A 10 -15.26 11.74 -2.21
C ARG A 10 -16.05 10.78 -3.10
N SER A 11 -15.38 9.86 -3.73
CA SER A 11 -16.00 8.80 -4.54
C SER A 11 -15.47 7.44 -4.10
N ILE A 12 -16.31 6.42 -4.21
CA ILE A 12 -15.92 5.04 -4.02
C ILE A 12 -15.50 4.46 -5.37
N LEU A 13 -14.32 3.86 -5.43
CA LEU A 13 -13.85 3.12 -6.59
C LEU A 13 -14.23 1.64 -6.40
N THR A 14 -14.83 1.05 -7.41
CA THR A 14 -15.20 -0.37 -7.41
C THR A 14 -14.28 -1.11 -8.36
N ASN A 15 -13.64 -2.18 -7.86
CA ASN A 15 -12.72 -3.03 -8.63
C ASN A 15 -11.68 -2.22 -9.42
N PRO A 16 -10.83 -1.44 -8.75
CA PRO A 16 -9.91 -0.52 -9.41
C PRO A 16 -8.71 -1.22 -10.09
N ALA A 17 -8.54 -2.53 -9.91
CA ALA A 17 -7.45 -3.29 -10.49
C ALA A 17 -7.46 -3.27 -12.03
N ASP A 18 -6.30 -3.07 -12.64
CA ASP A 18 -6.14 -3.14 -14.10
C ASP A 18 -6.31 -4.60 -14.57
N PRO A 19 -7.16 -4.88 -15.57
CA PRO A 19 -7.45 -6.25 -15.98
C PRO A 19 -6.29 -6.97 -16.70
N ILE A 20 -5.23 -6.26 -17.05
CA ILE A 20 -4.03 -6.84 -17.68
C ILE A 20 -2.95 -7.06 -16.61
N ALA A 21 -2.68 -6.04 -15.80
CA ALA A 21 -1.63 -6.05 -14.79
C ALA A 21 -2.01 -6.87 -13.53
N SER A 22 -3.30 -6.87 -13.18
CA SER A 22 -3.84 -7.56 -11.99
C SER A 22 -5.14 -8.30 -12.35
N PRO A 23 -5.07 -9.33 -13.21
CA PRO A 23 -6.25 -9.92 -13.86
C PRO A 23 -7.25 -10.60 -12.92
N LEU A 24 -6.82 -11.00 -11.74
CA LEU A 24 -7.67 -11.61 -10.71
C LEU A 24 -7.95 -10.67 -9.53
N GLY A 25 -7.63 -9.37 -9.71
CA GLY A 25 -7.73 -8.35 -8.67
C GLY A 25 -6.50 -8.30 -7.77
N TRP A 26 -6.44 -7.26 -6.95
CA TRP A 26 -5.25 -7.00 -6.12
C TRP A 26 -5.07 -7.97 -4.96
N HIS A 27 -6.16 -8.60 -4.47
CA HIS A 27 -6.16 -9.48 -3.29
C HIS A 27 -5.95 -10.97 -3.61
N ASP A 28 -5.89 -11.33 -4.90
CA ASP A 28 -5.52 -12.68 -5.32
C ASP A 28 -4.00 -12.88 -5.18
N THR A 29 -3.58 -14.01 -4.63
CA THR A 29 -2.16 -14.37 -4.51
C THR A 29 -1.87 -15.81 -4.93
N ASN A 30 -2.90 -16.59 -5.23
CA ASN A 30 -2.77 -18.01 -5.55
C ASN A 30 -3.05 -18.34 -7.04
N GLY A 31 -3.54 -17.36 -7.81
CA GLY A 31 -3.90 -17.53 -9.22
C GLY A 31 -5.22 -18.25 -9.43
N GLN A 32 -6.09 -18.29 -8.41
CA GLN A 32 -7.47 -18.77 -8.50
C GLN A 32 -8.39 -17.61 -8.20
N GLU A 33 -9.50 -17.51 -8.90
CA GLU A 33 -10.45 -16.42 -8.72
C GLU A 33 -10.93 -16.30 -7.26
N GLY A 34 -10.72 -15.14 -6.68
CA GLY A 34 -11.13 -14.78 -5.32
C GLY A 34 -9.96 -14.23 -4.46
N PRO A 35 -10.28 -13.55 -3.36
CA PRO A 35 -9.27 -12.97 -2.48
C PRO A 35 -8.76 -14.01 -1.45
N GLU A 36 -7.45 -14.09 -1.24
CA GLU A 36 -6.86 -14.84 -0.13
C GLU A 36 -6.77 -14.00 1.15
N PHE A 37 -6.84 -12.68 1.03
CA PHE A 37 -6.76 -11.76 2.16
C PHE A 37 -7.89 -10.75 2.11
N THR A 38 -8.45 -10.44 3.28
CA THR A 38 -9.43 -9.35 3.47
C THR A 38 -8.78 -8.07 3.99
N ILE A 39 -7.52 -8.15 4.37
CA ILE A 39 -6.70 -7.04 4.86
C ILE A 39 -5.98 -6.31 3.70
N THR A 40 -5.24 -5.25 4.00
CA THR A 40 -4.44 -4.47 3.03
C THR A 40 -3.20 -5.26 2.55
N ARG A 41 -3.45 -6.46 2.06
CA ARG A 41 -2.47 -7.40 1.51
C ARG A 41 -3.00 -8.06 0.25
N GLY A 42 -2.12 -8.24 -0.72
CA GLY A 42 -2.46 -8.91 -1.98
C GLY A 42 -1.24 -9.28 -2.80
N ASN A 43 -1.41 -9.36 -4.13
CA ASN A 43 -0.35 -9.82 -5.01
C ASN A 43 0.83 -8.84 -5.11
N ASN A 44 0.55 -7.54 -5.11
CA ASN A 44 1.56 -6.52 -5.43
C ASN A 44 2.15 -5.86 -4.18
N VAL A 45 1.38 -5.80 -3.09
CA VAL A 45 1.79 -5.12 -1.87
C VAL A 45 1.13 -5.71 -0.62
N HIS A 46 1.86 -5.66 0.49
CA HIS A 46 1.34 -5.79 1.85
C HIS A 46 1.63 -4.48 2.59
N ALA A 47 0.58 -3.71 2.88
CA ALA A 47 0.68 -2.42 3.55
C ALA A 47 0.15 -2.51 4.99
N PHE A 48 0.91 -2.01 5.96
CA PHE A 48 0.49 -2.00 7.36
C PHE A 48 1.11 -0.85 8.15
N TYR A 49 0.55 -0.58 9.32
CA TYR A 49 1.04 0.39 10.29
C TYR A 49 2.22 -0.19 11.08
N ASP A 50 3.34 0.55 11.14
CA ASP A 50 4.56 0.10 11.82
C ASP A 50 5.12 1.21 12.73
N PRO A 51 4.52 1.40 13.92
CA PRO A 51 4.94 2.43 14.86
C PRO A 51 6.27 2.12 15.56
N GLU A 52 6.62 0.87 15.72
CA GLU A 52 7.84 0.42 16.37
C GLU A 52 9.06 0.44 15.42
N ALA A 53 8.82 0.55 14.11
CA ALA A 53 9.85 0.45 13.08
C ALA A 53 10.61 -0.90 13.12
N ASP A 54 9.90 -1.98 13.44
CA ASP A 54 10.44 -3.33 13.52
C ASP A 54 10.11 -4.19 12.30
N GLU A 55 9.31 -3.63 11.37
CA GLU A 55 8.93 -4.26 10.09
C GLU A 55 8.08 -5.53 10.26
N VAL A 56 7.39 -5.63 11.40
CA VAL A 56 6.52 -6.75 11.74
C VAL A 56 5.05 -6.31 11.64
N PRO A 57 4.20 -7.03 10.87
CA PRO A 57 2.79 -6.71 10.80
C PRO A 57 2.12 -6.77 12.18
N PRO A 58 1.29 -5.79 12.54
CA PRO A 58 0.53 -5.81 13.78
C PRO A 58 -0.52 -6.93 13.76
N THR A 59 -0.99 -7.33 14.93
CA THR A 59 -2.06 -8.35 15.04
C THR A 59 -3.41 -7.86 14.51
N ASN A 60 -3.62 -6.54 14.48
CA ASN A 60 -4.85 -5.91 14.02
C ASN A 60 -4.54 -5.08 12.76
N GLU A 61 -4.41 -5.75 11.62
CA GLU A 61 -4.24 -5.09 10.34
C GLU A 61 -5.55 -4.47 9.84
N VAL A 62 -5.45 -3.51 8.93
CA VAL A 62 -6.63 -2.88 8.32
C VAL A 62 -7.36 -3.89 7.46
N ASP A 63 -8.62 -4.14 7.78
CA ASP A 63 -9.45 -5.20 7.21
C ASP A 63 -10.68 -4.60 6.52
N GLY A 64 -10.88 -4.93 5.25
CA GLY A 64 -12.06 -4.58 4.45
C GLY A 64 -13.22 -5.56 4.59
N GLY A 65 -13.04 -6.62 5.37
CA GLY A 65 -14.03 -7.70 5.52
C GLY A 65 -14.23 -8.51 4.24
N ALA A 66 -15.20 -9.40 4.27
CA ALA A 66 -15.47 -10.33 3.16
C ALA A 66 -15.80 -9.63 1.83
N ASP A 67 -16.33 -8.43 1.89
CA ASP A 67 -16.69 -7.62 0.72
C ASP A 67 -15.57 -6.68 0.25
N LEU A 68 -14.41 -6.71 0.89
CA LEU A 68 -13.24 -5.88 0.60
C LEU A 68 -13.55 -4.37 0.58
N VAL A 69 -14.32 -3.90 1.56
CA VAL A 69 -14.73 -2.49 1.66
C VAL A 69 -13.75 -1.71 2.53
N PHE A 70 -12.86 -0.95 1.90
CA PHE A 70 -11.87 -0.11 2.56
C PHE A 70 -12.32 1.36 2.56
N ASP A 71 -13.50 1.63 3.10
CA ASP A 71 -14.14 2.94 3.12
C ASP A 71 -13.94 3.62 4.47
N PHE A 72 -12.73 4.13 4.72
CA PHE A 72 -12.37 4.81 5.96
C PHE A 72 -12.30 6.32 5.76
N ASP A 73 -12.91 7.08 6.67
CA ASP A 73 -12.89 8.54 6.64
C ASP A 73 -11.49 9.08 6.97
N TYR A 74 -11.15 10.22 6.36
CA TYR A 74 -9.99 11.02 6.71
C TYR A 74 -10.44 12.28 7.45
N PHE A 75 -9.82 12.55 8.59
CA PHE A 75 -10.12 13.69 9.45
C PHE A 75 -8.87 14.56 9.63
N SER A 76 -8.79 15.64 8.87
CA SER A 76 -7.61 16.52 8.86
C SER A 76 -7.31 17.24 10.17
N ASP A 77 -8.24 17.24 11.11
CA ASP A 77 -8.17 17.88 12.42
C ASP A 77 -7.94 16.91 13.59
N GLN A 78 -7.76 15.61 13.28
CA GLN A 78 -7.52 14.59 14.29
C GLN A 78 -6.05 14.15 14.29
N GLU A 79 -5.64 13.55 15.41
CA GLU A 79 -4.31 12.96 15.58
C GLU A 79 -4.03 11.85 14.57
N GLN A 80 -2.75 11.63 14.25
CA GLN A 80 -2.32 10.63 13.26
C GLN A 80 -2.82 9.21 13.56
N THR A 81 -2.98 8.85 14.83
CA THR A 81 -3.49 7.53 15.25
C THR A 81 -4.95 7.32 14.85
N ALA A 82 -5.74 8.37 14.71
CA ALA A 82 -7.11 8.29 14.18
C ALA A 82 -7.16 8.06 12.66
N GLN A 83 -6.04 8.23 11.98
CA GLN A 83 -5.93 8.11 10.53
C GLN A 83 -5.34 6.76 10.07
N ILE A 84 -4.98 5.85 10.97
CA ILE A 84 -4.26 4.60 10.62
C ILE A 84 -4.97 3.84 9.50
N ASN A 85 -6.26 3.58 9.65
CA ASN A 85 -7.01 2.81 8.66
C ASN A 85 -7.01 3.49 7.27
N ASN A 86 -7.19 4.82 7.26
CA ASN A 86 -7.17 5.58 6.02
C ASN A 86 -5.78 5.61 5.39
N THR A 87 -4.73 5.90 6.17
CA THR A 87 -3.36 6.02 5.64
C THR A 87 -2.82 4.68 5.12
N VAL A 88 -3.09 3.58 5.82
CA VAL A 88 -2.71 2.23 5.37
C VAL A 88 -3.47 1.85 4.10
N THR A 89 -4.79 2.11 4.06
CA THR A 89 -5.61 1.88 2.85
C THR A 89 -5.09 2.70 1.67
N GLN A 90 -4.77 3.97 1.89
CA GLN A 90 -4.20 4.83 0.85
C GLN A 90 -2.85 4.30 0.35
N LEU A 91 -2.00 3.82 1.25
CA LEU A 91 -0.71 3.25 0.89
C LEU A 91 -0.87 1.96 0.07
N PHE A 92 -1.79 1.08 0.47
CA PHE A 92 -2.15 -0.12 -0.27
C PHE A 92 -2.67 0.23 -1.67
N TYR A 93 -3.63 1.15 -1.76
CA TYR A 93 -4.21 1.59 -3.03
C TYR A 93 -3.17 2.18 -3.97
N MET A 94 -2.33 3.11 -3.49
CA MET A 94 -1.34 3.78 -4.34
C MET A 94 -0.26 2.84 -4.84
N ASN A 95 0.21 1.88 -4.02
CA ASN A 95 1.17 0.89 -4.49
C ASN A 95 0.59 -0.01 -5.59
N ASN A 96 -0.64 -0.49 -5.42
CA ASN A 96 -1.31 -1.28 -6.45
C ASN A 96 -1.55 -0.50 -7.74
N MET A 97 -2.00 0.76 -7.63
CA MET A 97 -2.17 1.63 -8.80
C MET A 97 -0.84 1.88 -9.53
N MET A 98 0.23 2.11 -8.79
CA MET A 98 1.56 2.32 -9.39
C MET A 98 2.10 1.05 -10.03
N HIS A 99 1.86 -0.13 -9.41
CA HIS A 99 2.16 -1.41 -10.03
C HIS A 99 1.46 -1.55 -11.40
N ASP A 100 0.14 -1.35 -11.41
CA ASP A 100 -0.67 -1.53 -12.62
C ASP A 100 -0.27 -0.54 -13.73
N ILE A 101 0.01 0.71 -13.36
CA ILE A 101 0.53 1.72 -14.30
C ILE A 101 1.89 1.30 -14.83
N ALA A 102 2.85 0.95 -13.95
CA ALA A 102 4.20 0.59 -14.35
C ALA A 102 4.22 -0.68 -15.22
N TYR A 103 3.36 -1.65 -14.93
CA TYR A 103 3.17 -2.85 -15.74
C TYR A 103 2.83 -2.51 -17.20
N ASN A 104 1.86 -1.63 -17.40
CA ASN A 104 1.45 -1.16 -18.73
C ASN A 104 2.55 -0.37 -19.47
N PHE A 105 3.58 0.10 -18.76
CA PHE A 105 4.77 0.72 -19.33
C PHE A 105 5.97 -0.23 -19.43
N GLY A 106 5.77 -1.54 -19.20
CA GLY A 106 6.78 -2.58 -19.44
C GLY A 106 7.52 -3.06 -18.20
N PHE A 107 7.13 -2.63 -16.98
CA PHE A 107 7.66 -3.20 -15.74
C PHE A 107 6.84 -4.44 -15.36
N THR A 108 6.99 -5.48 -16.18
CA THR A 108 6.30 -6.76 -16.08
C THR A 108 7.11 -7.77 -15.26
N GLU A 109 6.58 -8.98 -15.11
CA GLU A 109 7.23 -10.08 -14.39
C GLU A 109 8.62 -10.40 -14.99
N GLU A 110 8.76 -10.43 -16.31
CA GLU A 110 10.07 -10.62 -16.96
C GLU A 110 11.05 -9.47 -16.70
N ALA A 111 10.53 -8.28 -16.42
CA ALA A 111 11.33 -7.10 -16.07
C ALA A 111 11.65 -7.01 -14.57
N GLY A 112 11.21 -7.98 -13.76
CA GLY A 112 11.44 -8.05 -12.32
C GLY A 112 10.54 -7.08 -11.55
N ASN A 113 9.25 -7.07 -11.86
CA ASN A 113 8.26 -6.37 -11.05
C ASN A 113 8.06 -7.08 -9.70
N PHE A 114 7.26 -6.47 -8.82
CA PHE A 114 7.04 -6.99 -7.47
C PHE A 114 5.68 -7.66 -7.35
N GLN A 115 5.66 -9.00 -7.25
CA GLN A 115 4.42 -9.78 -7.13
C GLN A 115 4.60 -11.03 -6.24
N ALA A 116 3.56 -11.39 -5.47
CA ALA A 116 3.52 -12.67 -4.76
C ALA A 116 3.43 -13.85 -5.74
N ASN A 117 2.67 -13.68 -6.81
CA ASN A 117 2.45 -14.68 -7.85
C ASN A 117 2.58 -14.02 -9.23
N ASN A 118 3.49 -14.52 -10.05
CA ASN A 118 3.73 -14.04 -11.39
C ASN A 118 2.84 -14.73 -12.46
N TYR A 119 1.89 -15.55 -12.05
CA TYR A 119 0.94 -16.26 -12.92
C TYR A 119 1.62 -17.05 -14.08
N GLY A 120 2.88 -17.39 -13.90
CA GLY A 120 3.69 -18.09 -14.90
C GLY A 120 4.26 -17.22 -16.03
N ASN A 121 4.21 -15.90 -15.88
CA ASN A 121 4.68 -14.94 -16.89
C ASN A 121 6.20 -14.66 -16.83
N GLY A 122 6.97 -15.45 -16.10
CA GLY A 122 8.43 -15.25 -15.96
C GLY A 122 8.82 -14.49 -14.70
N GLY A 123 10.09 -14.07 -14.62
CA GLY A 123 10.62 -13.43 -13.42
C GLY A 123 10.63 -14.32 -12.18
N GLN A 124 10.99 -13.77 -11.04
CA GLN A 124 10.90 -14.44 -9.74
C GLN A 124 9.70 -13.89 -8.97
N GLN A 125 8.95 -14.78 -8.35
CA GLN A 125 7.75 -14.44 -7.56
C GLN A 125 8.04 -14.49 -6.05
N GLY A 126 7.07 -14.02 -5.25
CA GLY A 126 7.18 -14.04 -3.79
C GLY A 126 7.81 -12.75 -3.24
N ASP A 127 7.90 -11.71 -4.04
CA ASP A 127 8.65 -10.48 -3.80
C ASP A 127 7.80 -9.21 -3.76
N TYR A 128 6.52 -9.34 -3.51
CA TYR A 128 5.61 -8.19 -3.35
C TYR A 128 6.21 -7.08 -2.47
N VAL A 129 5.80 -5.84 -2.71
CA VAL A 129 6.24 -4.70 -1.89
C VAL A 129 5.72 -4.83 -0.47
N VAL A 130 6.58 -4.65 0.53
CA VAL A 130 6.18 -4.45 1.93
C VAL A 130 6.19 -2.96 2.21
N ALA A 131 5.03 -2.40 2.55
CA ALA A 131 4.83 -0.96 2.69
C ALA A 131 4.41 -0.60 4.12
N PHE A 132 5.26 0.18 4.78
CA PHE A 132 5.11 0.59 6.16
C PHE A 132 4.51 1.99 6.24
N SER A 133 3.32 2.11 6.83
CA SER A 133 2.64 3.38 7.06
C SER A 133 3.00 3.94 8.43
N GLN A 134 3.21 5.27 8.51
CA GLN A 134 3.58 5.99 9.74
C GLN A 134 4.77 5.33 10.45
N TYR A 135 5.78 4.93 9.68
CA TYR A 135 6.95 4.20 10.14
C TYR A 135 7.66 4.93 11.29
N GLY A 136 7.79 4.25 12.45
CA GLY A 136 8.41 4.78 13.64
C GLY A 136 7.58 5.82 14.40
N ASP A 137 6.30 6.01 14.06
CA ASP A 137 5.30 6.85 14.76
C ASP A 137 5.79 8.23 15.21
N GLY A 138 6.59 8.90 14.36
CA GLY A 138 7.10 10.24 14.65
C GLY A 138 8.19 10.29 15.72
N GLN A 139 8.81 9.18 16.07
CA GLN A 139 9.97 9.16 16.97
C GLN A 139 11.11 10.03 16.42
N ALA A 140 12.02 10.44 17.27
CA ALA A 140 13.13 11.29 16.88
C ALA A 140 13.96 10.67 15.74
N GLY A 141 14.02 11.35 14.59
CA GLY A 141 14.69 10.87 13.39
C GLY A 141 13.80 10.08 12.41
N THR A 142 12.53 9.86 12.75
CA THR A 142 11.56 9.15 11.89
C THR A 142 10.43 10.07 11.43
N VAL A 143 10.76 11.28 10.96
CA VAL A 143 9.79 12.25 10.42
C VAL A 143 10.30 12.88 9.15
N ASN A 144 9.38 13.40 8.33
CA ASN A 144 9.66 14.16 7.11
C ASN A 144 10.53 13.38 6.11
N ASN A 145 10.27 12.11 5.95
CA ASN A 145 11.03 11.23 5.07
C ASN A 145 10.14 10.19 4.38
N ALA A 146 10.65 9.66 3.30
CA ALA A 146 10.15 8.45 2.63
C ALA A 146 11.35 7.71 2.04
N THR A 147 11.36 6.39 2.15
CA THR A 147 12.43 5.57 1.58
C THR A 147 11.85 4.37 0.84
N PHE A 148 12.56 3.94 -0.21
CA PHE A 148 12.29 2.69 -0.88
C PHE A 148 13.61 1.93 -1.08
N ALA A 149 13.66 0.69 -0.61
CA ALA A 149 14.75 -0.23 -0.88
C ALA A 149 14.35 -1.16 -2.03
N THR A 150 15.14 -1.14 -3.11
CA THR A 150 14.90 -1.95 -4.31
C THR A 150 15.93 -3.09 -4.35
N PRO A 151 15.56 -4.32 -3.99
CA PRO A 151 16.42 -5.49 -4.16
C PRO A 151 16.44 -5.95 -5.62
N GLY A 152 17.21 -7.00 -5.92
CA GLY A 152 17.08 -7.72 -7.18
C GLY A 152 15.78 -8.53 -7.24
N ASP A 153 15.40 -8.96 -8.44
CA ASP A 153 14.23 -9.80 -8.72
C ASP A 153 14.20 -11.03 -7.79
N GLY A 154 13.04 -11.30 -7.19
CA GLY A 154 12.84 -12.30 -6.14
C GLY A 154 13.05 -11.78 -4.71
N GLY A 155 13.41 -10.52 -4.53
CA GLY A 155 13.47 -9.86 -3.22
C GLY A 155 12.38 -8.83 -3.06
N SER A 156 11.70 -8.80 -1.90
CA SER A 156 10.62 -7.85 -1.62
C SER A 156 11.14 -6.41 -1.54
N GLY A 157 10.52 -5.52 -2.31
CA GLY A 157 10.70 -4.08 -2.16
C GLY A 157 10.20 -3.61 -0.80
N GLN A 158 10.90 -2.67 -0.17
CA GLN A 158 10.51 -2.13 1.14
C GLN A 158 10.27 -0.62 1.05
N MET A 159 9.03 -0.21 1.26
CA MET A 159 8.60 1.18 1.27
C MET A 159 8.32 1.65 2.70
N ARG A 160 9.03 2.66 3.17
CA ARG A 160 8.81 3.27 4.48
C ARG A 160 8.30 4.68 4.30
N MET A 161 7.06 4.92 4.74
CA MET A 161 6.42 6.22 4.71
C MET A 161 6.35 6.77 6.14
N PHE A 162 7.06 7.86 6.36
CA PHE A 162 7.18 8.50 7.67
C PHE A 162 6.10 9.55 7.86
N LEU A 163 5.84 9.92 9.09
CA LEU A 163 4.99 11.07 9.40
C LEU A 163 5.68 12.38 8.95
N TRP A 164 4.87 13.30 8.48
CA TRP A 164 5.31 14.64 8.08
C TRP A 164 4.77 15.66 9.08
N ASN A 165 5.63 16.58 9.53
CA ASN A 165 5.21 17.71 10.34
C ASN A 165 5.26 19.00 9.51
N SER A 166 4.32 19.88 9.76
CA SER A 166 4.20 21.17 9.06
C SER A 166 5.03 22.29 9.69
N GLY A 167 5.96 21.96 10.58
CA GLY A 167 6.69 22.96 11.37
C GLY A 167 5.89 23.58 12.52
N SER A 168 4.60 23.30 12.61
CA SER A 168 3.70 23.65 13.72
C SER A 168 3.48 22.51 14.71
N GLY A 169 4.18 21.38 14.50
CA GLY A 169 4.05 20.18 15.33
C GLY A 169 2.84 19.30 15.01
N ILE A 170 2.13 19.58 13.93
CA ILE A 170 1.02 18.73 13.46
C ILE A 170 1.58 17.71 12.47
N PHE A 171 1.39 16.44 12.76
CA PHE A 171 1.72 15.34 11.87
C PHE A 171 0.59 15.13 10.84
N GLN A 172 0.97 14.74 9.64
CA GLN A 172 0.05 14.44 8.53
C GLN A 172 0.43 13.12 7.90
#